data_a0aaafa852a9250f411bbb7c94e4106c
#
_entry.id   a0aaafa852a9250f411bbb7c94e4106c
#
_cell.length_a   1.000
_cell.length_b   1.000
_cell.length_c   1.000
_cell.angle_alpha   90.00
_cell.angle_beta   90.00
_cell.angle_gamma   90.00
#
_symmetry.space_group_name_H-M   'P 1'
#
loop_
_entity.id
_entity.type
_entity.pdbx_description
1 polymer ?
#
loop_
_entity_poly.entity_id
_entity_poly.type
_entity_poly.pdbx_seq_one_letter_code
_entity_poly.pdbx_strand_id
1 'polypeptide(L)'
;MAPHACGIRLTRPRRSKLGDFRPARPGQPALITLNGDLAPYQLLLTLTHEIAHLETWPKRSRRARPHGPAWKKRFGEMLIELADNPALDERFRKAVRAHSARPKSSTMYDPALFHALRALEGSEAIRLDSLSPGESFRFQGRIFTLEKVHRTRCLVRAQDNRSLYRIARLASIEPV
;
A
#
# COMPACT_ATOMS: atom_id res chain seq x y z
N MET A 1 15.62 -13.60 -24.97
CA MET A 1 15.87 -13.65 -23.51
C MET A 1 14.80 -14.52 -22.89
N ALA A 2 15.16 -15.59 -22.19
CA ALA A 2 14.18 -16.41 -21.48
C ALA A 2 13.44 -15.52 -20.46
N PRO A 3 12.09 -15.66 -20.30
CA PRO A 3 11.38 -14.95 -19.27
C PRO A 3 12.00 -15.33 -17.93
N HIS A 4 12.39 -14.31 -17.15
CA HIS A 4 12.93 -14.57 -15.82
C HIS A 4 11.86 -15.32 -15.01
N ALA A 5 12.13 -16.58 -14.68
CA ALA A 5 11.23 -17.35 -13.83
C ALA A 5 11.06 -16.59 -12.50
N CYS A 6 9.86 -16.12 -12.24
CA CYS A 6 9.49 -15.43 -11.00
C CYS A 6 8.35 -16.19 -10.34
N GLY A 7 8.59 -16.69 -9.15
CA GLY A 7 7.53 -17.29 -8.33
C GLY A 7 6.66 -16.22 -7.68
N ILE A 8 5.37 -16.49 -7.52
CA ILE A 8 4.45 -15.68 -6.71
C ILE A 8 3.93 -16.57 -5.57
N ARG A 9 3.95 -16.06 -4.35
CA ARG A 9 3.51 -16.79 -3.17
C ARG A 9 2.69 -15.91 -2.22
N LEU A 10 1.54 -16.41 -1.80
CA LEU A 10 0.80 -15.81 -0.69
C LEU A 10 1.44 -16.20 0.65
N THR A 11 1.48 -15.27 1.57
CA THR A 11 2.06 -15.45 2.91
C THR A 11 1.03 -15.13 3.98
N ARG A 12 1.31 -15.54 5.22
CA ARG A 12 0.56 -15.04 6.38
C ARG A 12 0.65 -13.50 6.43
N PRO A 13 -0.38 -12.82 6.94
CA PRO A 13 -0.40 -11.37 7.05
C PRO A 13 0.83 -10.82 7.78
N ARG A 14 1.45 -9.81 7.19
CA ARG A 14 2.60 -9.09 7.75
C ARG A 14 2.20 -7.66 8.06
N ARG A 15 2.59 -7.14 9.21
CA ARG A 15 2.26 -5.77 9.63
C ARG A 15 3.11 -4.69 8.94
N SER A 16 4.32 -5.03 8.53
CA SER A 16 5.30 -4.05 8.02
C SER A 16 5.25 -3.83 6.51
N LYS A 17 4.64 -4.76 5.75
CA LYS A 17 4.57 -4.71 4.28
C LYS A 17 3.43 -5.59 3.75
N LEU A 18 2.84 -5.17 2.63
CA LEU A 18 1.77 -5.90 1.94
C LEU A 18 2.34 -6.89 0.92
N GLY A 19 3.42 -6.50 0.22
CA GLY A 19 4.17 -7.28 -0.74
C GLY A 19 5.68 -7.21 -0.49
N ASP A 20 6.44 -8.03 -1.22
CA ASP A 20 7.90 -8.03 -1.18
C ASP A 20 8.46 -8.72 -2.44
N PHE A 21 9.24 -8.00 -3.21
CA PHE A 21 10.01 -8.55 -4.32
C PHE A 21 11.42 -8.93 -3.87
N ARG A 22 11.83 -10.15 -4.22
CA ARG A 22 13.20 -10.64 -4.04
C ARG A 22 13.80 -10.98 -5.38
N PRO A 23 14.93 -10.39 -5.77
CA PRO A 23 15.58 -10.71 -7.03
C PRO A 23 16.12 -12.14 -7.03
N ALA A 24 16.26 -12.70 -8.24
CA ALA A 24 16.94 -13.98 -8.43
C ALA A 24 18.36 -13.95 -7.87
N ARG A 25 18.79 -15.10 -7.34
CA ARG A 25 20.15 -15.36 -6.87
C ARG A 25 20.63 -16.68 -7.47
N PRO A 26 21.93 -17.00 -7.44
CA PRO A 26 22.41 -18.31 -7.87
C PRO A 26 21.61 -19.45 -7.22
N GLY A 27 21.01 -20.32 -8.03
CA GLY A 27 20.17 -21.43 -7.57
C GLY A 27 18.77 -21.06 -7.04
N GLN A 28 18.37 -19.78 -7.07
CA GLN A 28 17.05 -19.34 -6.58
C GLN A 28 16.41 -18.39 -7.59
N PRO A 29 15.20 -18.69 -8.11
CA PRO A 29 14.46 -17.78 -8.97
C PRO A 29 14.04 -16.53 -8.21
N ALA A 30 13.66 -15.48 -8.95
CA ALA A 30 13.02 -14.31 -8.37
C ALA A 30 11.71 -14.72 -7.67
N LEU A 31 11.34 -13.99 -6.62
CA LEU A 31 10.14 -14.29 -5.84
C LEU A 31 9.39 -13.01 -5.45
N ILE A 32 8.10 -12.98 -5.74
CA ILE A 32 7.17 -12.01 -5.20
C ILE A 32 6.34 -12.69 -4.10
N THR A 33 6.24 -12.07 -2.94
CA THR A 33 5.38 -12.53 -1.86
C THR A 33 4.33 -11.48 -1.53
N LEU A 34 3.08 -11.88 -1.34
CA LEU A 34 1.94 -11.01 -1.02
C LEU A 34 1.25 -11.50 0.24
N ASN A 35 0.70 -10.60 1.03
CA ASN A 35 -0.14 -10.99 2.15
C ASN A 35 -1.42 -11.63 1.63
N GLY A 36 -1.81 -12.78 2.20
CA GLY A 36 -2.96 -13.56 1.74
C GLY A 36 -4.32 -13.04 2.22
N ASP A 37 -4.34 -12.02 3.08
CA ASP A 37 -5.53 -11.36 3.60
C ASP A 37 -5.89 -10.06 2.86
N LEU A 38 -5.18 -9.73 1.77
CA LEU A 38 -5.46 -8.53 0.98
C LEU A 38 -6.76 -8.71 0.20
N ALA A 39 -7.61 -7.70 0.24
CA ALA A 39 -8.78 -7.63 -0.62
C ALA A 39 -8.39 -7.55 -2.11
N PRO A 40 -9.25 -7.98 -3.05
CA PRO A 40 -8.87 -8.20 -4.45
C PRO A 40 -8.17 -7.01 -5.12
N TYR A 41 -8.71 -5.81 -4.99
CA TYR A 41 -8.10 -4.61 -5.60
C TYR A 41 -6.79 -4.18 -4.92
N GLN A 42 -6.71 -4.36 -3.61
CA GLN A 42 -5.46 -4.13 -2.87
C GLN A 42 -4.39 -5.16 -3.26
N LEU A 43 -4.77 -6.42 -3.43
CA LEU A 43 -3.89 -7.49 -3.90
C LEU A 43 -3.36 -7.18 -5.30
N LEU A 44 -4.24 -6.83 -6.24
CA LEU A 44 -3.89 -6.46 -7.61
C LEU A 44 -2.90 -5.29 -7.65
N LEU A 45 -3.17 -4.23 -6.90
CA LEU A 45 -2.30 -3.06 -6.84
C LEU A 45 -0.94 -3.38 -6.20
N THR A 46 -0.93 -4.21 -5.15
CA THR A 46 0.32 -4.64 -4.50
C THR A 46 1.13 -5.53 -5.44
N LEU A 47 0.49 -6.46 -6.16
CA LEU A 47 1.16 -7.29 -7.16
C LEU A 47 1.78 -6.43 -8.27
N THR A 48 1.04 -5.45 -8.80
CA THR A 48 1.53 -4.51 -9.82
C THR A 48 2.76 -3.74 -9.31
N HIS A 49 2.76 -3.31 -8.04
CA HIS A 49 3.90 -2.66 -7.39
C HIS A 49 5.15 -3.55 -7.39
N GLU A 50 4.99 -4.83 -7.01
CA GLU A 50 6.12 -5.77 -6.93
C GLU A 50 6.61 -6.20 -8.32
N ILE A 51 5.72 -6.29 -9.33
CA ILE A 51 6.11 -6.52 -10.73
C ILE A 51 6.93 -5.34 -11.27
N ALA A 52 6.58 -4.10 -10.93
CA ALA A 52 7.38 -2.94 -11.30
C ALA A 52 8.81 -3.02 -10.72
N HIS A 53 8.99 -3.56 -9.51
CA HIS A 53 10.30 -3.87 -8.97
C HIS A 53 11.03 -4.94 -9.78
N LEU A 54 10.34 -6.05 -10.11
CA LEU A 54 10.91 -7.15 -10.91
C LEU A 54 11.44 -6.63 -12.26
N GLU A 55 10.65 -5.87 -13.00
CA GLU A 55 11.00 -5.39 -14.34
C GLU A 55 12.10 -4.33 -14.34
N THR A 56 12.18 -3.54 -13.30
CA THR A 56 13.20 -2.49 -13.19
C THR A 56 14.48 -2.93 -12.51
N TRP A 57 14.49 -4.09 -11.85
CA TRP A 57 15.63 -4.61 -11.13
C TRP A 57 16.87 -4.82 -11.99
N PRO A 58 16.79 -5.46 -13.17
CA PRO A 58 17.96 -5.73 -14.02
C PRO A 58 18.67 -4.46 -14.53
N LYS A 59 17.92 -3.36 -14.65
CA LYS A 59 18.42 -2.06 -15.14
C LYS A 59 18.88 -1.14 -13.99
N ARG A 60 18.81 -1.61 -12.76
CA ARG A 60 19.07 -0.79 -11.57
C ARG A 60 20.58 -0.67 -11.32
N SER A 61 21.07 0.57 -11.18
CA SER A 61 22.41 0.81 -10.63
C SER A 61 22.46 0.44 -9.14
N ARG A 62 23.65 0.09 -8.63
CA ARG A 62 23.83 -0.22 -7.19
C ARG A 62 23.40 0.93 -6.27
N ARG A 63 23.43 2.18 -6.74
CA ARG A 63 23.04 3.38 -5.99
C ARG A 63 21.58 3.79 -6.17
N ALA A 64 20.82 3.12 -7.05
CA ALA A 64 19.44 3.47 -7.32
C ALA A 64 18.54 3.15 -6.12
N ARG A 65 17.68 4.11 -5.75
CA ARG A 65 16.67 3.90 -4.70
C ARG A 65 15.60 2.93 -5.21
N PRO A 66 15.02 2.07 -4.34
CA PRO A 66 13.98 1.11 -4.74
C PRO A 66 12.81 1.74 -5.51
N HIS A 67 12.31 2.88 -5.04
CA HIS A 67 11.19 3.61 -5.67
C HIS A 67 11.69 4.87 -6.39
N GLY A 68 12.83 4.75 -7.09
CA GLY A 68 13.42 5.82 -7.89
C GLY A 68 12.67 6.09 -9.20
N PRO A 69 13.20 6.99 -10.06
CA PRO A 69 12.52 7.40 -11.30
C PRO A 69 12.14 6.25 -12.23
N ALA A 70 13.02 5.27 -12.43
CA ALA A 70 12.76 4.12 -13.30
C ALA A 70 11.57 3.28 -12.80
N TRP A 71 11.53 2.99 -11.48
CA TRP A 71 10.41 2.28 -10.88
C TRP A 71 9.11 3.08 -11.00
N LYS A 72 9.13 4.38 -10.69
CA LYS A 72 7.94 5.24 -10.78
C LYS A 72 7.40 5.29 -12.21
N LYS A 73 8.27 5.40 -13.19
CA LYS A 73 7.88 5.38 -14.61
C LYS A 73 7.16 4.07 -14.93
N ARG A 74 7.81 2.93 -14.67
CA ARG A 74 7.23 1.61 -14.99
C ARG A 74 5.94 1.34 -14.22
N PHE A 75 5.90 1.64 -12.92
CA PHE A 75 4.69 1.49 -12.14
C PHE A 75 3.55 2.38 -12.67
N GLY A 76 3.83 3.63 -13.05
CA GLY A 76 2.85 4.51 -13.67
C GLY A 76 2.29 3.97 -14.98
N GLU A 77 3.13 3.40 -15.86
CA GLU A 77 2.70 2.74 -17.10
C GLU A 77 1.75 1.57 -16.81
N MET A 78 2.10 0.70 -15.87
CA MET A 78 1.27 -0.44 -15.47
C MET A 78 -0.07 0.00 -14.83
N LEU A 79 -0.08 1.10 -14.09
CA LEU A 79 -1.32 1.67 -13.57
C LEU A 79 -2.24 2.19 -14.67
N ILE A 80 -1.68 2.72 -15.78
CA ILE A 80 -2.46 3.10 -16.96
C ILE A 80 -3.07 1.86 -17.62
N GLU A 81 -2.29 0.79 -17.78
CA GLU A 81 -2.78 -0.50 -18.30
C GLU A 81 -3.97 -1.02 -17.47
N LEU A 82 -3.90 -0.94 -16.13
CA LEU A 82 -5.03 -1.29 -15.25
C LEU A 82 -6.21 -0.35 -15.43
N ALA A 83 -5.97 0.96 -15.58
CA ALA A 83 -7.04 1.94 -15.77
C ALA A 83 -7.76 1.78 -17.11
N ASP A 84 -7.11 1.20 -18.10
CA ASP A 84 -7.69 0.93 -19.43
C ASP A 84 -8.47 -0.39 -19.49
N ASN A 85 -8.35 -1.25 -18.47
CA ASN A 85 -9.05 -2.53 -18.44
C ASN A 85 -10.54 -2.36 -18.06
N PRO A 86 -11.48 -2.57 -18.99
CA PRO A 86 -12.91 -2.36 -18.74
C PRO A 86 -13.53 -3.37 -17.77
N ALA A 87 -12.86 -4.50 -17.50
CA ALA A 87 -13.33 -5.50 -16.53
C ALA A 87 -13.17 -5.05 -15.08
N LEU A 88 -12.41 -3.98 -14.81
CA LEU A 88 -12.22 -3.44 -13.47
C LEU A 88 -13.26 -2.34 -13.17
N ASP A 89 -13.63 -2.20 -11.90
CA ASP A 89 -14.57 -1.17 -11.44
C ASP A 89 -14.11 0.24 -11.84
N GLU A 90 -15.04 1.06 -12.30
CA GLU A 90 -14.75 2.40 -12.81
C GLU A 90 -14.09 3.31 -11.74
N ARG A 91 -14.50 3.19 -10.48
CA ARG A 91 -13.92 3.98 -9.36
C ARG A 91 -12.46 3.63 -9.15
N PHE A 92 -12.14 2.32 -9.23
CA PHE A 92 -10.75 1.86 -9.18
C PHE A 92 -9.95 2.39 -10.36
N ARG A 93 -10.47 2.25 -11.57
CA ARG A 93 -9.82 2.72 -12.81
C ARG A 93 -9.53 4.23 -12.77
N LYS A 94 -10.49 5.05 -12.35
CA LYS A 94 -10.29 6.50 -12.16
C LYS A 94 -9.19 6.80 -11.14
N ALA A 95 -9.20 6.11 -10.00
CA ALA A 95 -8.24 6.34 -8.93
C ALA A 95 -6.82 5.93 -9.32
N VAL A 96 -6.62 4.76 -9.98
CA VAL A 96 -5.29 4.34 -10.42
C VAL A 96 -4.77 5.20 -11.56
N ARG A 97 -5.64 5.70 -12.46
CA ARG A 97 -5.26 6.66 -13.51
C ARG A 97 -4.76 7.97 -12.91
N ALA A 98 -5.45 8.51 -11.90
CA ALA A 98 -4.99 9.70 -11.20
C ALA A 98 -3.65 9.46 -10.49
N HIS A 99 -3.49 8.30 -9.86
CA HIS A 99 -2.27 7.91 -9.15
C HIS A 99 -1.07 7.72 -10.10
N SER A 100 -1.31 7.27 -11.35
CA SER A 100 -0.25 7.01 -12.34
C SER A 100 0.59 8.25 -12.68
N ALA A 101 0.02 9.45 -12.58
CA ALA A 101 0.72 10.71 -12.87
C ALA A 101 1.86 11.01 -11.87
N ARG A 102 1.72 10.59 -10.61
CA ARG A 102 2.73 10.74 -9.54
C ARG A 102 2.73 9.53 -8.61
N PRO A 103 3.19 8.37 -9.07
CA PRO A 103 3.12 7.13 -8.28
C PRO A 103 3.87 7.26 -6.96
N LYS A 104 3.19 6.87 -5.88
CA LYS A 104 3.76 6.79 -4.53
C LYS A 104 4.03 5.33 -4.19
N SER A 105 5.00 5.08 -3.33
CA SER A 105 5.37 3.73 -2.89
C SER A 105 4.36 3.09 -1.93
N SER A 106 3.36 3.85 -1.49
CA SER A 106 2.28 3.34 -0.64
C SER A 106 0.98 4.05 -0.96
N THR A 107 -0.10 3.29 -1.07
CA THR A 107 -1.48 3.77 -1.24
C THR A 107 -1.94 4.67 -0.09
N MET A 108 -1.40 4.44 1.12
CA MET A 108 -1.67 5.26 2.30
C MET A 108 -1.30 6.74 2.14
N TYR A 109 -0.48 7.08 1.15
CA TYR A 109 -0.09 8.47 0.85
C TYR A 109 -0.89 9.09 -0.30
N ASP A 110 -1.86 8.35 -0.85
CA ASP A 110 -2.77 8.84 -1.87
C ASP A 110 -4.23 8.70 -1.40
N PRO A 111 -4.84 9.79 -0.90
CA PRO A 111 -6.19 9.72 -0.35
C PRO A 111 -7.24 9.23 -1.34
N ALA A 112 -7.17 9.68 -2.61
CA ALA A 112 -8.16 9.29 -3.62
C ALA A 112 -8.12 7.79 -3.91
N LEU A 113 -6.92 7.24 -4.11
CA LEU A 113 -6.73 5.80 -4.33
C LEU A 113 -7.11 4.98 -3.09
N PHE A 114 -6.72 5.44 -1.91
CA PHE A 114 -7.10 4.79 -0.66
C PHE A 114 -8.62 4.72 -0.48
N HIS A 115 -9.34 5.83 -0.73
CA HIS A 115 -10.79 5.88 -0.63
C HIS A 115 -11.48 4.95 -1.64
N ALA A 116 -11.00 4.95 -2.89
CA ALA A 116 -11.56 4.07 -3.93
C ALA A 116 -11.42 2.59 -3.54
N LEU A 117 -10.24 2.18 -3.04
CA LEU A 117 -10.02 0.82 -2.57
C LEU A 117 -10.98 0.45 -1.44
N ARG A 118 -11.11 1.31 -0.43
CA ARG A 118 -11.98 1.08 0.73
C ARG A 118 -13.45 0.96 0.33
N ALA A 119 -13.93 1.82 -0.56
CA ALA A 119 -15.30 1.79 -1.05
C ALA A 119 -15.62 0.50 -1.81
N LEU A 120 -14.65 -0.06 -2.52
CA LEU A 120 -14.79 -1.31 -3.28
C LEU A 120 -14.72 -2.55 -2.40
N GLU A 121 -14.02 -2.47 -1.29
CA GLU A 121 -13.83 -3.56 -0.34
C GLU A 121 -14.99 -3.68 0.67
N GLY A 122 -16.00 -2.80 0.57
CA GLY A 122 -17.15 -2.77 1.50
C GLY A 122 -16.75 -2.49 2.95
N SER A 123 -15.55 -1.98 3.15
CA SER A 123 -15.00 -1.74 4.47
C SER A 123 -15.45 -0.37 4.99
N GLU A 124 -16.47 -0.34 5.83
CA GLU A 124 -16.92 0.84 6.59
C GLU A 124 -15.97 1.25 7.72
N ALA A 125 -14.73 0.73 7.72
CA ALA A 125 -13.81 1.05 8.80
C ALA A 125 -13.62 2.56 8.92
N ILE A 126 -13.87 3.06 10.10
CA ILE A 126 -13.67 4.45 10.49
C ILE A 126 -12.18 4.79 10.28
N ARG A 127 -11.93 5.98 9.75
CA ARG A 127 -10.56 6.47 9.53
C ARG A 127 -10.12 7.32 10.71
N LEU A 128 -8.82 7.22 11.02
CA LEU A 128 -8.25 8.02 12.11
C LEU A 128 -8.40 9.53 11.88
N ASP A 129 -8.36 10.01 10.63
CA ASP A 129 -8.53 11.43 10.32
C ASP A 129 -9.99 11.91 10.27
N SER A 130 -10.95 11.03 10.46
CA SER A 130 -12.35 11.41 10.66
C SER A 130 -12.68 11.72 12.12
N LEU A 131 -11.77 11.39 13.04
CA LEU A 131 -11.92 11.72 14.46
C LEU A 131 -11.45 13.16 14.75
N SER A 132 -12.04 13.73 15.78
CA SER A 132 -11.61 15.00 16.39
C SER A 132 -10.55 14.76 17.47
N PRO A 133 -9.62 15.70 17.71
CA PRO A 133 -8.73 15.63 18.87
C PRO A 133 -9.51 15.41 20.17
N GLY A 134 -9.03 14.49 21.02
CA GLY A 134 -9.69 14.07 22.25
C GLY A 134 -10.52 12.79 22.11
N GLU A 135 -10.92 12.39 20.90
CA GLU A 135 -11.65 11.15 20.70
C GLU A 135 -10.76 9.92 20.82
N SER A 136 -11.33 8.85 21.38
CA SER A 136 -10.66 7.57 21.59
C SER A 136 -11.04 6.56 20.52
N PHE A 137 -10.09 5.69 20.18
CA PHE A 137 -10.26 4.66 19.16
C PHE A 137 -9.38 3.45 19.45
N ARG A 138 -9.74 2.30 18.87
CA ARG A 138 -8.95 1.07 18.92
C ARG A 138 -8.15 0.91 17.63
N PHE A 139 -6.87 0.62 17.76
CA PHE A 139 -5.98 0.33 16.64
C PHE A 139 -5.01 -0.79 17.00
N GLN A 140 -5.00 -1.85 16.19
CA GLN A 140 -4.18 -3.05 16.44
C GLN A 140 -4.34 -3.63 17.86
N GLY A 141 -5.57 -3.68 18.37
CA GLY A 141 -5.89 -4.23 19.69
C GLY A 141 -5.58 -3.33 20.89
N ARG A 142 -5.06 -2.11 20.66
CA ARG A 142 -4.78 -1.12 21.73
C ARG A 142 -5.69 0.09 21.60
N ILE A 143 -5.97 0.75 22.72
CA ILE A 143 -6.78 1.97 22.78
C ILE A 143 -5.86 3.18 22.80
N PHE A 144 -6.20 4.16 21.95
CA PHE A 144 -5.50 5.44 21.83
C PHE A 144 -6.49 6.59 21.87
N THR A 145 -6.00 7.76 22.25
CA THR A 145 -6.71 9.03 22.13
C THR A 145 -6.01 9.89 21.07
N LEU A 146 -6.77 10.48 20.14
CA LEU A 146 -6.24 11.38 19.14
C LEU A 146 -5.85 12.71 19.77
N GLU A 147 -4.58 13.09 19.67
CA GLU A 147 -4.06 14.36 20.19
C GLU A 147 -4.04 15.45 19.09
N LYS A 148 -3.51 15.10 17.91
CA LYS A 148 -3.37 16.07 16.82
C LYS A 148 -3.31 15.39 15.44
N VAL A 149 -3.98 16.01 14.47
CA VAL A 149 -3.89 15.62 13.06
C VAL A 149 -2.80 16.42 12.36
N HIS A 150 -1.84 15.74 11.71
CA HIS A 150 -0.84 16.33 10.82
C HIS A 150 -1.09 15.89 9.37
N ARG A 151 -0.34 16.45 8.43
CA ARG A 151 -0.51 16.22 7.00
C ARG A 151 -0.53 14.74 6.58
N THR A 152 0.32 13.91 7.15
CA THR A 152 0.45 12.48 6.78
C THR A 152 0.27 11.52 7.94
N ARG A 153 0.32 12.00 9.18
CA ARG A 153 0.21 11.20 10.41
C ARG A 153 -0.61 11.91 11.46
N CYS A 154 -1.21 11.16 12.36
CA CYS A 154 -1.83 11.67 13.56
C CYS A 154 -0.92 11.41 14.75
N LEU A 155 -0.80 12.38 15.66
CA LEU A 155 -0.22 12.20 16.96
C LEU A 155 -1.30 11.61 17.88
N VAL A 156 -1.03 10.49 18.53
CA VAL A 156 -1.97 9.79 19.37
C VAL A 156 -1.31 9.35 20.67
N ARG A 157 -2.08 9.27 21.73
CA ARG A 157 -1.64 8.82 23.05
C ARG A 157 -2.21 7.45 23.36
N ALA A 158 -1.39 6.46 23.66
CA ALA A 158 -1.85 5.16 24.10
C ALA A 158 -2.38 5.26 25.54
N GLN A 159 -3.52 4.63 25.82
CA GLN A 159 -4.13 4.68 27.15
C GLN A 159 -3.44 3.77 28.16
N ASP A 160 -2.84 2.68 27.69
CA ASP A 160 -2.17 1.68 28.54
C ASP A 160 -0.86 2.18 29.19
N ASN A 161 -0.06 2.95 28.44
CA ASN A 161 1.27 3.38 28.90
C ASN A 161 1.51 4.89 28.77
N ARG A 162 0.47 5.67 28.40
CA ARG A 162 0.53 7.13 28.24
C ARG A 162 1.52 7.64 27.18
N SER A 163 2.19 6.75 26.44
CA SER A 163 3.19 7.12 25.44
C SER A 163 2.55 7.71 24.18
N LEU A 164 3.28 8.60 23.52
CA LEU A 164 2.88 9.21 22.27
C LEU A 164 3.36 8.37 21.07
N TYR A 165 2.47 8.19 20.10
CA TYR A 165 2.74 7.46 18.86
C TYR A 165 2.34 8.31 17.65
N ARG A 166 2.88 7.97 16.49
CA ARG A 166 2.50 8.55 15.20
C ARG A 166 1.90 7.47 14.33
N ILE A 167 0.59 7.50 14.16
CA ILE A 167 -0.17 6.58 13.29
C ILE A 167 -0.44 7.28 11.95
N ALA A 168 -0.46 6.52 10.87
CA ALA A 168 -0.80 7.06 9.55
C ALA A 168 -2.19 7.70 9.58
N ARG A 169 -2.33 8.91 9.02
CA ARG A 169 -3.58 9.67 9.03
C ARG A 169 -4.78 8.88 8.49
N LEU A 170 -4.56 8.08 7.45
CA LEU A 170 -5.59 7.28 6.78
C LEU A 170 -5.71 5.86 7.36
N ALA A 171 -5.12 5.59 8.53
CA ALA A 171 -5.24 4.29 9.16
C ALA A 171 -6.70 3.97 9.47
N SER A 172 -7.08 2.72 9.21
CA SER A 172 -8.37 2.19 9.64
C SER A 172 -8.34 1.93 11.14
N ILE A 173 -9.38 2.34 11.82
CA ILE A 173 -9.54 2.21 13.26
C ILE A 173 -10.90 1.61 13.57
N GLU A 174 -11.05 1.15 14.80
CA GLU A 174 -12.31 0.66 15.36
C GLU A 174 -12.80 1.64 16.44
N PRO A 175 -14.10 1.85 16.58
CA PRO A 175 -14.65 2.63 17.69
C PRO A 175 -14.33 1.94 19.03
N VAL A 176 -14.29 2.73 20.09
CA VAL A 176 -14.18 2.24 21.49
C VAL A 176 -15.55 2.22 22.10
#